data_14d3518ef2d3592061bb2decab5642fc
#
_entry.id   14d3518ef2d3592061bb2decab5642fc
#
_cell.length_a   1.000
_cell.length_b   1.000
_cell.length_c   1.000
_cell.angle_alpha   90.00
_cell.angle_beta   90.00
_cell.angle_gamma   90.00
#
_symmetry.space_group_name_H-M   'P 1'
#
loop_
_entity.id
_entity.type
_entity.pdbx_description
1 polymer ?
#
loop_
_entity_poly.entity_id
_entity_poly.type
_entity_poly.pdbx_seq_one_letter_code
_entity_poly.pdbx_strand_id
1 'polypeptide(L)'
;MKLSHWHRAQGDEVTLARTPSPSMFEPQYDRVYGSSIFGWSKPVIQRLRDAYPDAIVGGTGIDDWTTTIEEQIGEGEYEHYDYSIYPEYQFSMGFTQRGCRLNCGFCVVPKKEGRPRSVNTIWDIWRPDKEKKIVLLDNDFFGQDEWRQRVEEIKEGEFKISINQGINVRLINEESATVLASLPYYDENFTTRRLYTAWDNVGQEDIFFKGANLLKDAGIP
;
A
#
# COMPACT_ATOMS: atom_id res chain seq x y z
N MET A 1 3.84 7.44 -7.97
CA MET A 1 3.80 6.31 -8.93
C MET A 1 2.47 6.23 -9.68
N LYS A 2 1.31 6.18 -9.04
CA LYS A 2 -0.01 6.14 -9.74
C LYS A 2 -0.25 7.36 -10.63
N LEU A 3 -0.13 8.58 -10.10
CA LEU A 3 -0.24 9.81 -10.90
C LEU A 3 0.75 9.84 -12.07
N SER A 4 1.99 9.44 -11.82
CA SER A 4 3.00 9.39 -12.88
C SER A 4 2.61 8.44 -14.00
N HIS A 5 2.11 7.25 -13.66
CA HIS A 5 1.63 6.29 -14.65
C HIS A 5 0.44 6.86 -15.44
N TRP A 6 -0.53 7.44 -14.77
CA TRP A 6 -1.71 8.03 -15.40
C TRP A 6 -1.35 9.14 -16.39
N HIS A 7 -0.48 10.08 -15.99
CA HIS A 7 -0.01 11.16 -16.86
C HIS A 7 0.79 10.65 -18.06
N ARG A 8 1.73 9.73 -17.84
CA ARG A 8 2.52 9.14 -18.93
C ARG A 8 1.65 8.37 -19.93
N ALA A 9 0.60 7.72 -19.48
CA ALA A 9 -0.36 7.03 -20.36
C ALA A 9 -1.10 8.01 -21.30
N GLN A 10 -1.16 9.30 -20.95
CA GLN A 10 -1.72 10.38 -21.77
C GLN A 10 -0.67 11.08 -22.64
N GLY A 11 0.61 10.70 -22.53
CA GLY A 11 1.71 11.29 -23.27
C GLY A 11 2.39 12.45 -22.55
N ASP A 12 2.05 12.71 -21.29
CA ASP A 12 2.65 13.77 -20.50
C ASP A 12 4.09 13.41 -20.06
N GLU A 13 4.95 14.42 -19.97
CA GLU A 13 6.27 14.29 -19.38
C GLU A 13 6.18 14.47 -17.86
N VAL A 14 6.70 13.51 -17.09
CA VAL A 14 6.62 13.54 -15.63
C VAL A 14 7.99 13.54 -14.99
N THR A 15 8.21 14.49 -14.09
CA THR A 15 9.43 14.63 -13.28
C THR A 15 9.12 14.42 -11.80
N LEU A 16 9.92 13.61 -11.11
CA LEU A 16 9.87 13.46 -9.66
C LEU A 16 10.82 14.47 -9.00
N ALA A 17 10.26 15.49 -8.36
CA ALA A 17 11.01 16.42 -7.53
C ALA A 17 11.13 15.89 -6.09
N ARG A 18 12.30 16.04 -5.47
CA ARG A 18 12.56 15.66 -4.06
C ARG A 18 12.57 16.87 -3.12
N THR A 19 12.47 18.08 -3.68
CA THR A 19 12.43 19.34 -2.93
C THR A 19 11.16 20.11 -3.27
N PRO A 20 10.58 20.84 -2.30
CA PRO A 20 9.33 21.57 -2.52
C PRO A 20 9.50 22.87 -3.30
N SER A 21 10.73 23.32 -3.53
CA SER A 21 11.01 24.60 -4.18
C SER A 21 11.74 24.38 -5.50
N PRO A 22 11.41 25.15 -6.53
CA PRO A 22 12.06 25.02 -7.85
C PRO A 22 13.54 25.37 -7.75
N SER A 23 14.35 24.71 -8.57
CA SER A 23 15.71 25.14 -8.83
C SER A 23 15.73 26.28 -9.87
N MET A 24 16.85 27.00 -9.94
CA MET A 24 17.00 28.11 -10.90
C MET A 24 16.90 27.67 -12.36
N PHE A 25 17.13 26.39 -12.64
CA PHE A 25 17.15 25.82 -13.99
C PHE A 25 16.00 24.84 -14.24
N GLU A 26 15.01 24.82 -13.35
CA GLU A 26 13.88 23.93 -13.47
C GLU A 26 12.90 24.44 -14.55
N PRO A 27 12.36 23.55 -15.41
CA PRO A 27 11.37 23.97 -16.39
C PRO A 27 10.09 24.46 -15.70
N GLN A 28 9.30 25.24 -16.42
CA GLN A 28 7.96 25.57 -15.98
C GLN A 28 7.07 24.33 -16.13
N TYR A 29 6.33 23.97 -15.08
CA TYR A 29 5.40 22.85 -15.09
C TYR A 29 3.97 23.31 -15.27
N ASP A 30 3.19 22.60 -16.09
CA ASP A 30 1.76 22.84 -16.27
C ASP A 30 0.96 22.41 -15.05
N ARG A 31 1.43 21.35 -14.36
CA ARG A 31 0.79 20.84 -13.13
C ARG A 31 1.84 20.39 -12.13
N VAL A 32 1.60 20.74 -10.88
CA VAL A 32 2.43 20.32 -9.75
C VAL A 32 1.59 19.58 -8.72
N TYR A 33 2.09 18.45 -8.27
CA TYR A 33 1.43 17.61 -7.27
C TYR A 33 2.31 17.44 -6.04
N GLY A 34 1.68 17.41 -4.86
CA GLY A 34 2.33 17.07 -3.61
C GLY A 34 1.61 15.95 -2.88
N SER A 35 2.37 15.10 -2.19
CA SER A 35 1.81 14.06 -1.33
C SER A 35 2.40 14.14 0.06
N SER A 36 1.56 14.19 1.08
CA SER A 36 1.94 14.19 2.49
C SER A 36 1.21 13.09 3.24
N ILE A 37 1.97 12.19 3.84
CA ILE A 37 1.41 11.10 4.67
C ILE A 37 1.30 11.54 6.13
N PHE A 38 2.21 12.40 6.60
CA PHE A 38 2.35 12.76 8.00
C PHE A 38 2.09 14.23 8.26
N GLY A 39 1.40 14.54 9.37
CA GLY A 39 1.08 15.91 9.77
C GLY A 39 2.31 16.81 10.01
N TRP A 40 3.45 16.24 10.40
CA TRP A 40 4.69 17.03 10.56
C TRP A 40 5.30 17.49 9.23
N SER A 41 4.82 17.01 8.10
CA SER A 41 5.22 17.48 6.76
C SER A 41 4.55 18.81 6.35
N LYS A 42 3.62 19.36 7.16
CA LYS A 42 2.92 20.60 6.86
C LYS A 42 3.85 21.77 6.45
N PRO A 43 5.03 22.00 7.10
CA PRO A 43 5.93 23.06 6.67
C PRO A 43 6.54 22.83 5.28
N VAL A 44 6.71 21.56 4.87
CA VAL A 44 7.19 21.22 3.52
C VAL A 44 6.10 21.49 2.49
N ILE A 45 4.86 21.10 2.81
CA ILE A 45 3.70 21.37 1.96
C ILE A 45 3.45 22.87 1.83
N GLN A 46 3.64 23.65 2.90
CA GLN A 46 3.49 25.10 2.80
C GLN A 46 4.53 25.71 1.83
N ARG A 47 5.79 25.30 1.92
CA ARG A 47 6.81 25.76 0.95
C ARG A 47 6.48 25.35 -0.49
N LEU A 48 5.88 24.17 -0.69
CA LEU A 48 5.42 23.77 -2.03
C LEU A 48 4.34 24.71 -2.54
N ARG A 49 3.35 25.06 -1.72
CA ARG A 49 2.26 25.97 -2.08
C ARG A 49 2.73 27.42 -2.30
N ASP A 50 3.73 27.84 -1.52
CA ASP A 50 4.34 29.17 -1.70
C ASP A 50 5.09 29.27 -3.05
N ALA A 51 5.73 28.17 -3.47
CA ALA A 51 6.43 28.11 -4.75
C ALA A 51 5.50 27.85 -5.94
N TYR A 52 4.45 27.07 -5.71
CA TYR A 52 3.47 26.65 -6.72
C TYR A 52 2.05 26.82 -6.14
N PRO A 53 1.45 28.01 -6.24
CA PRO A 53 0.15 28.31 -5.62
C PRO A 53 -0.98 27.36 -6.07
N ASP A 54 -0.92 26.88 -7.31
CA ASP A 54 -1.91 25.97 -7.91
C ASP A 54 -1.58 24.49 -7.70
N ALA A 55 -0.60 24.18 -6.83
CA ALA A 55 -0.21 22.79 -6.57
C ALA A 55 -1.36 21.99 -5.93
N ILE A 56 -1.66 20.84 -6.52
CA ILE A 56 -2.64 19.89 -6.01
C ILE A 56 -1.97 18.99 -4.96
N VAL A 57 -2.44 19.08 -3.73
CA VAL A 57 -1.83 18.35 -2.61
C VAL A 57 -2.82 17.39 -1.98
N GLY A 58 -2.40 16.12 -1.84
CA GLY A 58 -3.19 15.08 -1.20
C GLY A 58 -2.41 14.32 -0.12
N GLY A 59 -3.06 13.32 0.44
CA GLY A 59 -2.50 12.42 1.46
C GLY A 59 -3.01 12.69 2.87
N THR A 60 -2.78 11.74 3.78
CA THR A 60 -3.32 11.74 5.15
C THR A 60 -2.71 12.78 6.09
N GLY A 61 -1.64 13.45 5.67
CA GLY A 61 -0.96 14.49 6.44
C GLY A 61 -1.48 15.91 6.23
N ILE A 62 -2.47 16.10 5.35
CA ILE A 62 -3.13 17.40 5.11
C ILE A 62 -4.52 17.43 5.77
N ASP A 63 -5.11 18.63 5.87
CA ASP A 63 -6.41 18.79 6.53
C ASP A 63 -7.55 18.17 5.71
N ASP A 64 -7.53 18.31 4.37
CA ASP A 64 -8.45 17.60 3.46
C ASP A 64 -7.84 16.29 2.95
N TRP A 65 -7.70 15.33 3.85
CA TRP A 65 -7.11 14.02 3.55
C TRP A 65 -8.09 13.03 2.89
N THR A 66 -9.35 13.37 2.80
CA THR A 66 -10.40 12.50 2.24
C THR A 66 -10.41 12.50 0.73
N THR A 67 -10.01 13.59 0.08
CA THR A 67 -9.90 13.67 -1.38
C THR A 67 -8.80 12.74 -1.88
N THR A 68 -9.18 11.74 -2.65
CA THR A 68 -8.26 10.75 -3.22
C THR A 68 -7.63 11.26 -4.52
N ILE A 69 -6.55 10.60 -4.94
CA ILE A 69 -5.93 10.91 -6.22
C ILE A 69 -6.84 10.52 -7.37
N GLU A 70 -7.56 9.44 -7.22
CA GLU A 70 -8.53 8.92 -8.19
C GLU A 70 -9.63 9.95 -8.46
N GLU A 71 -10.15 10.59 -7.42
CA GLU A 71 -11.12 11.68 -7.55
C GLU A 71 -10.54 12.89 -8.26
N GLN A 72 -9.27 13.23 -7.97
CA GLN A 72 -8.59 14.37 -8.58
C GLN A 72 -8.34 14.19 -10.08
N ILE A 73 -8.08 12.99 -10.52
CA ILE A 73 -7.85 12.66 -11.94
C ILE A 73 -9.13 12.29 -12.68
N GLY A 74 -10.28 12.20 -11.98
CA GLY A 74 -11.57 11.84 -12.57
C GLY A 74 -11.68 10.39 -13.01
N GLU A 75 -10.79 9.54 -12.54
CA GLU A 75 -10.79 8.10 -12.79
C GLU A 75 -11.41 7.33 -11.63
N GLY A 76 -11.85 6.11 -11.87
CA GLY A 76 -12.22 5.18 -10.82
C GLY A 76 -10.99 4.69 -10.03
N GLU A 77 -11.05 3.46 -9.55
CA GLU A 77 -9.87 2.87 -8.88
C GLU A 77 -8.73 2.68 -9.87
N TYR A 78 -7.58 3.26 -9.54
CA TYR A 78 -6.39 3.22 -10.37
C TYR A 78 -5.24 2.59 -9.60
N GLU A 79 -4.81 1.41 -10.02
CA GLU A 79 -3.79 0.62 -9.31
C GLU A 79 -2.56 0.28 -10.19
N HIS A 80 -2.27 1.10 -11.21
CA HIS A 80 -1.06 0.98 -12.02
C HIS A 80 0.04 1.92 -11.52
N TYR A 81 1.29 1.46 -11.58
CA TYR A 81 2.43 2.15 -10.99
C TYR A 81 3.53 2.40 -12.01
N ASP A 82 4.02 3.63 -12.08
CA ASP A 82 5.22 3.98 -12.80
C ASP A 82 6.46 3.79 -11.91
N TYR A 83 7.22 2.75 -12.17
CA TYR A 83 8.47 2.48 -11.49
C TYR A 83 9.66 3.25 -12.07
N SER A 84 9.52 3.92 -13.22
CA SER A 84 10.62 4.66 -13.83
C SER A 84 11.09 5.83 -12.96
N ILE A 85 10.22 6.36 -12.08
CA ILE A 85 10.56 7.40 -11.11
C ILE A 85 11.33 6.87 -9.87
N TYR A 86 11.45 5.53 -9.73
CA TYR A 86 12.23 4.82 -8.71
C TYR A 86 13.00 3.65 -9.36
N PRO A 87 13.97 3.93 -10.25
CA PRO A 87 14.63 2.90 -11.06
C PRO A 87 15.43 1.89 -10.22
N GLU A 88 15.87 2.30 -9.04
CA GLU A 88 16.58 1.43 -8.08
C GLU A 88 15.69 0.37 -7.42
N TYR A 89 14.36 0.53 -7.48
CA TYR A 89 13.43 -0.38 -6.83
C TYR A 89 13.24 -1.66 -7.66
N GLN A 90 13.69 -2.78 -7.13
CA GLN A 90 13.77 -4.05 -7.87
C GLN A 90 12.58 -4.99 -7.66
N PHE A 91 11.73 -4.71 -6.67
CA PHE A 91 10.58 -5.55 -6.36
C PHE A 91 9.30 -4.99 -6.98
N SER A 92 8.29 -5.83 -7.12
CA SER A 92 6.94 -5.36 -7.39
C SER A 92 6.26 -4.93 -6.10
N MET A 93 5.34 -3.98 -6.15
CA MET A 93 4.48 -3.62 -5.03
C MET A 93 3.07 -3.30 -5.51
N GLY A 94 2.08 -3.57 -4.69
CA GLY A 94 0.71 -3.22 -5.03
C GLY A 94 -0.28 -3.73 -4.01
N PHE A 95 -1.54 -3.49 -4.32
CA PHE A 95 -2.68 -3.95 -3.53
C PHE A 95 -3.39 -5.07 -4.29
N THR A 96 -3.66 -6.19 -3.63
CA THR A 96 -4.68 -7.14 -4.09
C THR A 96 -6.03 -6.76 -3.50
N GLN A 97 -6.01 -6.03 -2.38
CA GLN A 97 -7.19 -5.67 -1.60
C GLN A 97 -7.09 -4.23 -1.08
N ARG A 98 -8.19 -3.50 -1.13
CA ARG A 98 -8.36 -2.18 -0.52
C ARG A 98 -9.45 -2.23 0.54
N GLY A 99 -9.42 -1.27 1.48
CA GLY A 99 -10.35 -1.22 2.61
C GLY A 99 -9.96 -2.15 3.76
N CYS A 100 -10.79 -2.24 4.80
CA CYS A 100 -10.55 -3.10 5.96
C CYS A 100 -11.86 -3.53 6.61
N ARG A 101 -11.91 -4.76 7.15
CA ARG A 101 -13.06 -5.28 7.92
C ARG A 101 -13.25 -4.57 9.26
N LEU A 102 -12.17 -4.01 9.82
CA LEU A 102 -12.18 -3.33 11.11
C LEU A 102 -12.47 -1.84 10.95
N ASN A 103 -13.00 -1.27 12.02
CA ASN A 103 -13.26 0.17 12.13
C ASN A 103 -12.53 0.74 13.35
N CYS A 104 -11.20 0.66 13.34
CA CYS A 104 -10.36 1.17 14.42
C CYS A 104 -10.45 2.70 14.48
N GLY A 105 -10.73 3.26 15.65
CA GLY A 105 -10.99 4.70 15.82
C GLY A 105 -9.84 5.64 15.41
N PHE A 106 -8.61 5.14 15.45
CA PHE A 106 -7.40 5.88 15.05
C PHE A 106 -7.04 5.69 13.57
N CYS A 107 -7.68 4.73 12.86
CA CYS A 107 -7.29 4.34 11.50
C CYS A 107 -8.08 5.12 10.45
N VAL A 108 -7.38 5.59 9.43
CA VAL A 108 -7.98 6.33 8.30
C VAL A 108 -8.60 5.40 7.25
N VAL A 109 -8.15 4.14 7.18
CA VAL A 109 -8.52 3.19 6.11
C VAL A 109 -10.03 3.01 5.96
N PRO A 110 -10.81 2.72 7.03
CA PRO A 110 -12.25 2.55 6.89
C PRO A 110 -12.99 3.79 6.35
N LYS A 111 -12.46 4.98 6.67
CA LYS A 111 -13.05 6.26 6.22
C LYS A 111 -12.65 6.61 4.79
N LYS A 112 -11.42 6.27 4.39
CA LYS A 112 -10.86 6.63 3.09
C LYS A 112 -11.13 5.57 2.02
N GLU A 113 -11.05 4.30 2.39
CA GLU A 113 -11.12 3.19 1.44
C GLU A 113 -12.38 2.32 1.58
N GLY A 114 -13.08 2.44 2.73
CA GLY A 114 -14.33 1.72 2.99
C GLY A 114 -14.15 0.25 3.34
N ARG A 115 -15.10 -0.57 2.92
CA ARG A 115 -15.11 -2.02 3.14
C ARG A 115 -14.09 -2.72 2.26
N PRO A 116 -13.63 -3.94 2.65
CA PRO A 116 -12.73 -4.73 1.83
C PRO A 116 -13.31 -5.00 0.44
N ARG A 117 -12.45 -4.89 -0.56
CA ARG A 117 -12.73 -5.28 -1.95
C ARG A 117 -11.45 -5.69 -2.64
N SER A 118 -11.54 -6.64 -3.55
CA SER A 118 -10.43 -7.04 -4.41
C SER A 118 -10.20 -5.98 -5.50
N VAL A 119 -8.94 -5.74 -5.85
CA VAL A 119 -8.57 -4.74 -6.87
C VAL A 119 -7.64 -5.30 -7.95
N ASN A 120 -6.67 -6.15 -7.59
CA ASN A 120 -5.74 -6.76 -8.53
C ASN A 120 -5.51 -8.23 -8.21
N THR A 121 -5.06 -8.98 -9.19
CA THR A 121 -4.43 -10.27 -9.02
C THR A 121 -2.94 -10.11 -8.64
N ILE A 122 -2.31 -11.17 -8.20
CA ILE A 122 -0.84 -11.19 -7.98
C ILE A 122 -0.10 -10.95 -9.31
N TRP A 123 -0.65 -11.47 -10.42
CA TRP A 123 -0.08 -11.31 -11.76
C TRP A 123 -0.17 -9.88 -12.29
N ASP A 124 -1.23 -9.14 -11.95
CA ASP A 124 -1.39 -7.72 -12.32
C ASP A 124 -0.35 -6.84 -11.60
N ILE A 125 0.04 -7.21 -10.39
CA ILE A 125 1.04 -6.49 -9.59
C ILE A 125 2.46 -6.79 -10.08
N TRP A 126 2.72 -8.03 -10.49
CA TRP A 126 4.05 -8.47 -10.83
C TRP A 126 4.60 -7.80 -12.10
N ARG A 127 5.87 -7.41 -12.02
CA ARG A 127 6.65 -6.89 -13.14
C ARG A 127 7.43 -8.03 -13.77
N PRO A 128 7.10 -8.45 -15.01
CA PRO A 128 7.73 -9.63 -15.66
C PRO A 128 9.24 -9.51 -15.88
N ASP A 129 9.78 -8.28 -15.90
CA ASP A 129 11.20 -7.98 -16.01
C ASP A 129 11.97 -8.06 -14.68
N LYS A 130 11.29 -8.35 -13.57
CA LYS A 130 11.84 -8.39 -12.22
C LYS A 130 11.66 -9.74 -11.55
N GLU A 131 12.35 -9.91 -10.42
CA GLU A 131 12.20 -11.10 -9.59
C GLU A 131 10.74 -11.28 -9.13
N LYS A 132 10.36 -12.54 -8.89
CA LYS A 132 9.03 -12.90 -8.33
C LYS A 132 8.94 -12.54 -6.85
N LYS A 133 9.16 -11.27 -6.53
CA LYS A 133 9.11 -10.68 -5.19
C LYS A 133 8.11 -9.55 -5.18
N ILE A 134 7.08 -9.65 -4.33
CA ILE A 134 5.98 -8.71 -4.28
C ILE A 134 5.77 -8.20 -2.85
N VAL A 135 5.83 -6.89 -2.68
CA VAL A 135 5.41 -6.21 -1.46
C VAL A 135 3.91 -5.93 -1.55
N LEU A 136 3.12 -6.66 -0.78
CA LEU A 136 1.69 -6.45 -0.66
C LEU A 136 1.41 -5.31 0.31
N LEU A 137 0.64 -4.34 -0.15
CA LEU A 137 0.25 -3.15 0.60
C LEU A 137 -1.16 -3.28 1.20
N ASP A 138 -1.73 -4.47 1.15
CA ASP A 138 -3.08 -4.78 1.60
C ASP A 138 -3.29 -4.44 3.07
N ASN A 139 -4.35 -3.71 3.37
CA ASN A 139 -4.71 -3.38 4.76
C ASN A 139 -5.30 -4.58 5.52
N ASP A 140 -5.88 -5.54 4.80
CA ASP A 140 -6.53 -6.73 5.36
C ASP A 140 -6.60 -7.84 4.31
N PHE A 141 -5.45 -8.47 4.02
CA PHE A 141 -5.31 -9.47 2.95
C PHE A 141 -6.42 -10.54 2.98
N PHE A 142 -6.72 -11.10 4.16
CA PHE A 142 -7.79 -12.09 4.34
C PHE A 142 -9.20 -11.50 4.40
N GLY A 143 -9.35 -10.20 4.18
CA GLY A 143 -10.64 -9.50 4.19
C GLY A 143 -11.38 -9.50 2.86
N GLN A 144 -10.69 -9.81 1.77
CA GLN A 144 -11.27 -9.91 0.43
C GLN A 144 -11.88 -11.30 0.20
N ASP A 145 -12.92 -11.39 -0.61
CA ASP A 145 -13.58 -12.66 -0.90
C ASP A 145 -12.67 -13.62 -1.70
N GLU A 146 -11.83 -13.05 -2.56
CA GLU A 146 -10.91 -13.78 -3.45
C GLU A 146 -9.55 -14.11 -2.82
N TRP A 147 -9.36 -13.95 -1.51
CA TRP A 147 -8.04 -14.19 -0.90
C TRP A 147 -7.49 -15.60 -1.16
N ARG A 148 -8.37 -16.62 -1.28
CA ARG A 148 -7.94 -17.99 -1.60
C ARG A 148 -7.35 -18.07 -3.00
N GLN A 149 -7.96 -17.39 -3.96
CA GLN A 149 -7.43 -17.27 -5.32
C GLN A 149 -6.07 -16.56 -5.33
N ARG A 150 -5.92 -15.48 -4.54
CA ARG A 150 -4.61 -14.82 -4.39
C ARG A 150 -3.54 -15.74 -3.84
N VAL A 151 -3.91 -16.60 -2.89
CA VAL A 151 -3.02 -17.64 -2.34
C VAL A 151 -2.58 -18.65 -3.41
N GLU A 152 -3.51 -19.13 -4.22
CA GLU A 152 -3.16 -20.04 -5.33
C GLU A 152 -2.24 -19.37 -6.35
N GLU A 153 -2.52 -18.12 -6.73
CA GLU A 153 -1.65 -17.34 -7.63
C GLU A 153 -0.22 -17.19 -7.07
N ILE A 154 -0.08 -16.94 -5.76
CA ILE A 154 1.23 -16.86 -5.09
C ILE A 154 1.98 -18.20 -5.21
N LYS A 155 1.29 -19.32 -4.98
CA LYS A 155 1.88 -20.66 -5.04
C LYS A 155 2.21 -21.08 -6.47
N GLU A 156 1.28 -20.95 -7.40
CA GLU A 156 1.45 -21.29 -8.82
C GLU A 156 2.57 -20.47 -9.47
N GLY A 157 2.62 -19.20 -9.12
CA GLY A 157 3.65 -18.29 -9.62
C GLY A 157 5.00 -18.42 -8.88
N GLU A 158 5.10 -19.20 -7.80
CA GLU A 158 6.28 -19.27 -6.93
C GLU A 158 6.75 -17.90 -6.42
N PHE A 159 5.79 -17.01 -6.14
CA PHE A 159 6.08 -15.66 -5.67
C PHE A 159 6.50 -15.65 -4.21
N LYS A 160 7.54 -14.89 -3.90
CA LYS A 160 7.83 -14.47 -2.52
C LYS A 160 7.05 -13.19 -2.21
N ILE A 161 6.38 -13.15 -1.08
CA ILE A 161 5.56 -12.01 -0.68
C ILE A 161 6.07 -11.37 0.61
N SER A 162 5.89 -10.06 0.72
CA SER A 162 5.99 -9.33 1.99
C SER A 162 4.64 -8.68 2.28
N ILE A 163 4.02 -9.04 3.42
CA ILE A 163 2.75 -8.44 3.85
C ILE A 163 3.08 -7.22 4.71
N ASN A 164 3.33 -6.10 4.04
CA ASN A 164 3.97 -4.93 4.64
C ASN A 164 3.10 -4.21 5.68
N GLN A 165 1.77 -4.21 5.52
CA GLN A 165 0.85 -3.60 6.48
C GLN A 165 0.56 -4.50 7.70
N GLY A 166 1.09 -5.71 7.69
CA GLY A 166 0.90 -6.69 8.75
C GLY A 166 -0.37 -7.51 8.64
N ILE A 167 -0.50 -8.47 9.56
CA ILE A 167 -1.64 -9.37 9.66
C ILE A 167 -2.55 -8.90 10.79
N ASN A 168 -3.85 -8.88 10.52
CA ASN A 168 -4.83 -8.62 11.56
C ASN A 168 -5.07 -9.87 12.39
N VAL A 169 -4.23 -10.08 13.39
CA VAL A 169 -4.22 -11.30 14.22
C VAL A 169 -5.57 -11.59 14.90
N ARG A 170 -6.36 -10.54 15.18
CA ARG A 170 -7.68 -10.69 15.81
C ARG A 170 -8.72 -11.38 14.92
N LEU A 171 -8.46 -11.45 13.61
CA LEU A 171 -9.36 -12.02 12.61
C LEU A 171 -8.81 -13.34 12.02
N ILE A 172 -7.69 -13.81 12.53
CA ILE A 172 -7.10 -15.09 12.11
C ILE A 172 -7.95 -16.24 12.66
N ASN A 173 -8.18 -17.23 11.81
CA ASN A 173 -8.77 -18.51 12.12
C ASN A 173 -7.81 -19.64 11.73
N GLU A 174 -8.17 -20.90 12.01
CA GLU A 174 -7.33 -22.09 11.73
C GLU A 174 -6.97 -22.18 10.23
N GLU A 175 -7.93 -21.92 9.33
CA GLU A 175 -7.71 -21.97 7.90
C GLU A 175 -6.67 -20.93 7.46
N SER A 176 -6.89 -19.66 7.82
CA SER A 176 -5.99 -18.57 7.43
C SER A 176 -4.60 -18.70 8.06
N ALA A 177 -4.50 -19.23 9.30
CA ALA A 177 -3.22 -19.52 9.94
C ALA A 177 -2.45 -20.60 9.20
N THR A 178 -3.10 -21.73 8.86
CA THR A 178 -2.50 -22.85 8.12
C THR A 178 -2.05 -22.41 6.73
N VAL A 179 -2.89 -21.66 6.02
CA VAL A 179 -2.56 -21.14 4.71
C VAL A 179 -1.36 -20.20 4.79
N LEU A 180 -1.38 -19.25 5.72
CA LEU A 180 -0.28 -18.29 5.89
C LEU A 180 1.05 -18.98 6.20
N ALA A 181 1.04 -20.02 7.04
CA ALA A 181 2.24 -20.82 7.34
C ALA A 181 2.83 -21.48 6.10
N SER A 182 1.99 -21.83 5.12
CA SER A 182 2.41 -22.46 3.84
C SER A 182 2.95 -21.45 2.81
N LEU A 183 2.73 -20.14 3.00
CA LEU A 183 3.17 -19.13 2.05
C LEU A 183 4.65 -18.76 2.22
N PRO A 184 5.34 -18.41 1.14
CA PRO A 184 6.70 -17.87 1.15
C PRO A 184 6.70 -16.38 1.50
N TYR A 185 6.38 -16.05 2.76
CA TYR A 185 6.37 -14.67 3.27
C TYR A 185 7.73 -14.25 3.84
N TYR A 186 8.04 -12.97 3.70
CA TYR A 186 9.30 -12.37 4.12
C TYR A 186 9.09 -10.95 4.64
N ASP A 187 10.17 -10.38 5.21
CA ASP A 187 10.28 -8.93 5.44
C ASP A 187 10.28 -8.14 4.11
N GLU A 188 10.25 -6.84 4.18
CA GLU A 188 10.21 -5.93 3.02
C GLU A 188 11.46 -6.00 2.13
N ASN A 189 12.56 -6.59 2.63
CA ASN A 189 13.81 -6.79 1.89
C ASN A 189 13.96 -8.22 1.36
N PHE A 190 13.01 -9.11 1.64
CA PHE A 190 13.04 -10.53 1.27
C PHE A 190 14.24 -11.31 1.81
N THR A 191 14.76 -10.91 2.96
CA THR A 191 15.94 -11.51 3.61
C THR A 191 15.57 -12.45 4.75
N THR A 192 14.54 -12.10 5.51
CA THR A 192 14.14 -12.85 6.70
C THR A 192 12.67 -13.21 6.64
N ARG A 193 12.33 -14.45 7.00
CA ARG A 193 10.94 -14.88 7.15
C ARG A 193 10.32 -14.16 8.34
N ARG A 194 9.42 -13.19 8.09
CA ARG A 194 8.85 -12.31 9.11
C ARG A 194 7.44 -11.90 8.76
N LEU A 195 6.57 -11.90 9.78
CA LEU A 195 5.25 -11.29 9.75
C LEU A 195 5.16 -10.22 10.82
N TYR A 196 4.36 -9.22 10.53
CA TYR A 196 4.05 -8.13 11.46
C TYR A 196 2.59 -8.23 11.90
N THR A 197 2.33 -7.88 13.14
CA THR A 197 1.00 -7.65 13.69
C THR A 197 1.05 -6.55 14.72
N ALA A 198 -0.12 -6.00 15.08
CA ALA A 198 -0.22 -4.95 16.07
C ALA A 198 -1.19 -5.33 17.20
N TRP A 199 -0.81 -5.00 18.41
CA TRP A 199 -1.69 -5.05 19.59
C TRP A 199 -2.06 -3.62 19.96
N ASP A 200 -3.17 -3.13 19.39
CA ASP A 200 -3.58 -1.73 19.47
C ASP A 200 -4.52 -1.43 20.65
N ASN A 201 -5.08 -2.46 21.30
CA ASN A 201 -6.07 -2.28 22.35
C ASN A 201 -5.88 -3.32 23.46
N VAL A 202 -5.52 -2.85 24.65
CA VAL A 202 -5.32 -3.71 25.84
C VAL A 202 -6.59 -4.51 26.18
N GLY A 203 -7.79 -3.93 25.99
CA GLY A 203 -9.06 -4.64 26.22
C GLY A 203 -9.35 -5.79 25.26
N GLN A 204 -8.50 -6.02 24.26
CA GLN A 204 -8.60 -7.13 23.28
C GLN A 204 -7.47 -8.15 23.42
N GLU A 205 -6.85 -8.23 24.59
CA GLU A 205 -5.72 -9.13 24.88
C GLU A 205 -6.04 -10.59 24.55
N ASP A 206 -7.18 -11.10 25.06
CA ASP A 206 -7.58 -12.49 24.84
C ASP A 206 -7.75 -12.81 23.35
N ILE A 207 -8.35 -11.89 22.57
CA ILE A 207 -8.56 -12.08 21.14
C ILE A 207 -7.20 -12.05 20.40
N PHE A 208 -6.31 -11.15 20.82
CA PHE A 208 -4.96 -11.06 20.27
C PHE A 208 -4.19 -12.36 20.48
N PHE A 209 -4.10 -12.84 21.72
CA PHE A 209 -3.36 -14.08 22.05
C PHE A 209 -4.00 -15.32 21.46
N LYS A 210 -5.34 -15.37 21.35
CA LYS A 210 -6.01 -16.45 20.63
C LYS A 210 -5.51 -16.54 19.18
N GLY A 211 -5.50 -15.44 18.45
CA GLY A 211 -5.01 -15.42 17.07
C GLY A 211 -3.51 -15.69 16.96
N ALA A 212 -2.72 -15.15 17.89
CA ALA A 212 -1.27 -15.42 17.94
C ALA A 212 -0.96 -16.90 18.20
N ASN A 213 -1.73 -17.55 19.07
CA ASN A 213 -1.59 -19.00 19.32
C ASN A 213 -1.95 -19.82 18.08
N LEU A 214 -3.00 -19.47 17.34
CA LEU A 214 -3.34 -20.12 16.07
C LEU A 214 -2.19 -20.02 15.06
N LEU A 215 -1.54 -18.87 14.96
CA LEU A 215 -0.36 -18.69 14.09
C LEU A 215 0.81 -19.58 14.55
N LYS A 216 1.08 -19.60 15.86
CA LYS A 216 2.13 -20.44 16.44
C LYS A 216 1.86 -21.93 16.22
N ASP A 217 0.63 -22.38 16.46
CA ASP A 217 0.22 -23.78 16.29
C ASP A 217 0.30 -24.21 14.82
N ALA A 218 0.11 -23.29 13.89
CA ALA A 218 0.33 -23.49 12.46
C ALA A 218 1.82 -23.50 12.04
N GLY A 219 2.76 -23.27 12.98
CA GLY A 219 4.20 -23.29 12.74
C GLY A 219 4.82 -21.94 12.34
N ILE A 220 4.13 -20.83 12.60
CA ILE A 220 4.67 -19.48 12.47
C ILE A 220 5.37 -19.12 13.79
N PRO A 221 6.68 -18.77 13.78
CA PRO A 221 7.44 -18.53 15.00
C PRO A 221 7.04 -17.26 15.75
#